data_02efccedd2fb1dbb400a5d0368beb67c
#
_entry.id   02efccedd2fb1dbb400a5d0368beb67c
#
_cell.length_a   1.000
_cell.length_b   1.000
_cell.length_c   1.000
_cell.angle_alpha   90.00
_cell.angle_beta   90.00
_cell.angle_gamma   90.00
#
_symmetry.space_group_name_H-M   'P 1'
#
loop_
_entity.id
_entity.type
_entity.pdbx_description
1 polymer ?
#
loop_
_entity_poly.entity_id
_entity_poly.type
_entity_poly.pdbx_seq_one_letter_code
_entity_poly.pdbx_strand_id
1 'polypeptide(L)'
;MPAQIQFVLLLVALLFPAAARSAEPTTPAPAAMVHRIGVEEYDKLRADTNHVILDVRSVAEFEKGRIPRAINIDINSKTFAERTAALDRNKTYLVNCAVGMRSAKATKKLESMGFKNLYDLGPGFDGWKKAGKPIEK
;
A
#
# COMPACT_ATOMS: atom_id res chain seq x y z
N MET A 1 34.83 73.17 36.42
CA MET A 1 33.46 72.83 36.12
C MET A 1 33.49 71.62 35.24
N PRO A 2 33.39 70.42 35.72
CA PRO A 2 33.37 69.26 34.80
C PRO A 2 31.96 68.97 34.34
N ALA A 3 31.81 68.88 33.06
CA ALA A 3 30.58 68.48 32.38
C ALA A 3 30.33 66.98 32.63
N GLN A 4 29.17 66.65 33.17
CA GLN A 4 28.72 65.26 33.31
C GLN A 4 28.22 64.75 31.96
N ILE A 5 28.92 63.74 31.45
CA ILE A 5 28.49 62.99 30.31
C ILE A 5 27.56 61.91 30.80
N GLN A 6 26.25 62.09 30.60
CA GLN A 6 25.26 61.04 30.81
C GLN A 6 25.31 60.02 29.68
N PHE A 7 25.78 58.84 29.98
CA PHE A 7 25.62 57.70 29.09
C PHE A 7 24.15 57.24 29.14
N VAL A 8 23.42 57.54 28.08
CA VAL A 8 22.10 56.95 27.86
C VAL A 8 22.33 55.56 27.24
N LEU A 9 22.15 54.54 28.02
CA LEU A 9 22.13 53.15 27.58
C LEU A 9 20.81 52.94 26.85
N LEU A 10 20.86 52.97 25.50
CA LEU A 10 19.73 52.62 24.66
C LEU A 10 19.64 51.11 24.63
N LEU A 11 18.72 50.54 25.43
CA LEU A 11 18.40 49.12 25.42
C LEU A 11 17.55 48.82 24.15
N VAL A 12 18.19 48.40 23.07
CA VAL A 12 17.48 47.92 21.89
C VAL A 12 16.99 46.51 22.21
N ALA A 13 15.73 46.43 22.61
CA ALA A 13 15.06 45.17 22.67
C ALA A 13 14.82 44.65 21.24
N LEU A 14 15.62 43.68 20.83
CA LEU A 14 15.36 42.90 19.61
C LEU A 14 14.16 42.04 19.83
N LEU A 15 12.99 42.54 19.45
CA LEU A 15 11.77 41.73 19.27
C LEU A 15 12.00 40.81 18.06
N PHE A 16 12.38 39.58 18.30
CA PHE A 16 12.26 38.55 17.29
C PHE A 16 10.78 38.22 17.11
N PRO A 17 10.21 38.39 15.92
CA PRO A 17 8.89 37.86 15.67
C PRO A 17 8.99 36.34 15.72
N ALA A 18 8.31 35.74 16.66
CA ALA A 18 8.05 34.30 16.63
C ALA A 18 7.36 33.99 15.29
N ALA A 19 8.10 33.40 14.38
CA ALA A 19 7.51 32.87 13.16
C ALA A 19 6.50 31.78 13.58
N ALA A 20 5.23 32.15 13.58
CA ALA A 20 4.15 31.19 13.65
C ALA A 20 4.33 30.25 12.45
N ARG A 21 4.85 29.05 12.69
CA ARG A 21 4.76 27.97 11.70
C ARG A 21 3.28 27.71 11.51
N SER A 22 2.73 28.25 10.44
CA SER A 22 1.46 27.82 9.91
C SER A 22 1.60 26.34 9.64
N ALA A 23 0.91 25.50 10.45
CA ALA A 23 0.72 24.11 10.10
C ALA A 23 -0.02 24.12 8.76
N GLU A 24 0.67 23.77 7.67
CA GLU A 24 -0.01 23.50 6.41
C GLU A 24 -1.06 22.43 6.70
N PRO A 25 -2.31 22.61 6.19
CA PRO A 25 -3.28 21.55 6.28
C PRO A 25 -2.70 20.37 5.50
N THR A 26 -2.23 19.34 6.23
CA THR A 26 -1.90 18.06 5.64
C THR A 26 -3.19 17.55 5.03
N THR A 27 -3.31 17.71 3.72
CA THR A 27 -4.34 17.00 2.95
C THR A 27 -4.17 15.53 3.29
N PRO A 28 -5.19 14.84 3.83
CA PRO A 28 -5.08 13.42 4.09
C PRO A 28 -4.64 12.76 2.79
N ALA A 29 -3.59 11.93 2.83
CA ALA A 29 -3.22 11.12 1.68
C ALA A 29 -4.49 10.39 1.21
N PRO A 30 -4.77 10.32 -0.11
CA PRO A 30 -5.95 9.62 -0.59
C PRO A 30 -6.00 8.24 0.03
N ALA A 31 -7.12 7.90 0.67
CA ALA A 31 -7.32 6.63 1.32
C ALA A 31 -6.99 5.52 0.31
N ALA A 32 -6.21 4.53 0.73
CA ALA A 32 -5.95 3.37 -0.10
C ALA A 32 -7.30 2.76 -0.50
N MET A 33 -7.46 2.47 -1.79
CA MET A 33 -8.71 1.90 -2.29
C MET A 33 -8.51 0.43 -2.58
N VAL A 34 -9.27 -0.41 -1.86
CA VAL A 34 -9.38 -1.84 -2.15
C VAL A 34 -10.59 -2.05 -3.04
N HIS A 35 -10.37 -2.58 -4.24
CA HIS A 35 -11.42 -2.91 -5.19
C HIS A 35 -11.61 -4.42 -5.25
N ARG A 36 -12.80 -4.88 -4.87
CA ARG A 36 -13.18 -6.29 -5.07
C ARG A 36 -13.81 -6.45 -6.44
N ILE A 37 -13.21 -7.28 -7.29
CA ILE A 37 -13.53 -7.40 -8.71
C ILE A 37 -13.76 -8.84 -9.13
N GLY A 38 -14.40 -9.03 -10.28
CA GLY A 38 -14.60 -10.34 -10.90
C GLY A 38 -13.45 -10.77 -11.78
N VAL A 39 -13.57 -11.98 -12.33
CA VAL A 39 -12.53 -12.64 -13.15
C VAL A 39 -12.19 -11.83 -14.39
N GLU A 40 -13.18 -11.31 -15.11
CA GLU A 40 -12.96 -10.61 -16.38
C GLU A 40 -12.20 -9.29 -16.19
N GLU A 41 -12.55 -8.53 -15.18
CA GLU A 41 -11.84 -7.29 -14.85
C GLU A 41 -10.42 -7.56 -14.36
N TYR A 42 -10.26 -8.58 -13.53
CA TYR A 42 -8.94 -9.01 -13.06
C TYR A 42 -8.04 -9.44 -14.22
N ASP A 43 -8.59 -10.19 -15.19
CA ASP A 43 -7.85 -10.61 -16.38
C ASP A 43 -7.41 -9.43 -17.26
N LYS A 44 -8.26 -8.43 -17.40
CA LYS A 44 -7.90 -7.19 -18.11
C LYS A 44 -6.76 -6.43 -17.41
N LEU A 45 -6.85 -6.31 -16.09
CA LEU A 45 -5.82 -5.60 -15.30
C LEU A 45 -4.48 -6.32 -15.30
N ARG A 46 -4.48 -7.67 -15.28
CA ARG A 46 -3.23 -8.42 -15.32
C ARG A 46 -2.48 -8.35 -16.65
N ALA A 47 -3.13 -7.90 -17.71
CA ALA A 47 -2.47 -7.67 -19.01
C ALA A 47 -1.40 -6.57 -18.91
N ASP A 48 -1.54 -5.64 -17.97
CA ASP A 48 -0.48 -4.68 -17.67
C ASP A 48 0.64 -5.37 -16.87
N THR A 49 1.82 -5.46 -17.48
CA THR A 49 2.98 -6.12 -16.87
C THR A 49 3.61 -5.34 -15.70
N ASN A 50 3.21 -4.08 -15.50
CA ASN A 50 3.61 -3.30 -14.32
C ASN A 50 2.79 -3.68 -13.07
N HIS A 51 1.65 -4.32 -13.25
CA HIS A 51 0.86 -4.82 -12.14
C HIS A 51 1.44 -6.12 -11.58
N VAL A 52 1.47 -6.23 -10.27
CA VAL A 52 1.96 -7.43 -9.56
C VAL A 52 0.79 -8.31 -9.20
N ILE A 53 0.85 -9.58 -9.57
CA ILE A 53 -0.15 -10.58 -9.19
C ILE A 53 0.35 -11.26 -7.92
N LEU A 54 -0.39 -11.10 -6.83
CA LEU A 54 -0.04 -11.60 -5.51
C LEU A 54 -1.02 -12.70 -5.07
N ASP A 55 -0.53 -13.93 -5.08
CA ASP A 55 -1.27 -15.08 -4.57
C ASP A 55 -0.96 -15.28 -3.09
N VAL A 56 -1.99 -15.18 -2.25
CA VAL A 56 -1.84 -15.28 -0.79
C VAL A 56 -2.26 -16.64 -0.23
N ARG A 57 -2.40 -17.64 -1.12
CA ARG A 57 -2.63 -19.04 -0.73
C ARG A 57 -1.37 -19.66 -0.14
N SER A 58 -1.51 -20.89 0.38
CA SER A 58 -0.34 -21.66 0.80
C SER A 58 0.59 -21.99 -0.37
N VAL A 59 1.85 -22.26 -0.07
CA VAL A 59 2.84 -22.68 -1.07
C VAL A 59 2.37 -23.96 -1.80
N ALA A 60 1.83 -24.92 -1.07
CA ALA A 60 1.33 -26.17 -1.67
C ALA A 60 0.17 -25.95 -2.66
N GLU A 61 -0.75 -25.05 -2.38
CA GLU A 61 -1.81 -24.65 -3.32
C GLU A 61 -1.24 -23.97 -4.55
N PHE A 62 -0.32 -23.03 -4.35
CA PHE A 62 0.35 -22.28 -5.42
C PHE A 62 1.14 -23.18 -6.39
N GLU A 63 1.86 -24.16 -5.86
CA GLU A 63 2.63 -25.13 -6.66
C GLU A 63 1.77 -26.02 -7.55
N LYS A 64 0.54 -26.32 -7.12
CA LYS A 64 -0.42 -27.11 -7.91
C LYS A 64 -1.00 -26.38 -9.11
N GLY A 65 -0.94 -25.07 -9.10
CA GLY A 65 -1.44 -24.21 -10.18
C GLY A 65 -1.73 -22.82 -9.68
N ARG A 66 -1.49 -21.82 -10.53
CA ARG A 66 -1.59 -20.40 -10.21
C ARG A 66 -1.97 -19.58 -11.42
N ILE A 67 -2.40 -18.36 -11.16
CA ILE A 67 -2.56 -17.37 -12.23
C ILE A 67 -1.17 -17.04 -12.79
N PRO A 68 -0.98 -16.99 -14.12
CA PRO A 68 0.34 -16.75 -14.71
C PRO A 68 0.99 -15.48 -14.19
N ARG A 69 2.29 -15.54 -13.95
CA ARG A 69 3.15 -14.48 -13.38
C ARG A 69 2.89 -14.16 -11.90
N ALA A 70 2.02 -14.89 -11.22
CA ALA A 70 1.78 -14.66 -9.80
C ALA A 70 3.02 -14.96 -8.96
N ILE A 71 3.24 -14.10 -7.96
CA ILE A 71 4.16 -14.39 -6.87
C ILE A 71 3.37 -14.86 -5.66
N ASN A 72 3.97 -15.68 -4.82
CA ASN A 72 3.30 -16.26 -3.66
C ASN A 72 3.84 -15.69 -2.35
N ILE A 73 2.95 -15.15 -1.54
CA ILE A 73 3.21 -14.83 -0.13
C ILE A 73 2.00 -15.29 0.67
N ASP A 74 2.15 -16.42 1.36
CA ASP A 74 1.07 -17.01 2.16
C ASP A 74 0.66 -16.08 3.31
N ILE A 75 -0.63 -15.69 3.34
CA ILE A 75 -1.16 -14.82 4.40
C ILE A 75 -1.03 -15.44 5.79
N ASN A 76 -1.01 -16.76 5.89
CA ASN A 76 -0.89 -17.49 7.16
C ASN A 76 0.59 -17.69 7.58
N SER A 77 1.53 -17.32 6.74
CA SER A 77 2.95 -17.36 7.09
C SER A 77 3.30 -16.33 8.16
N LYS A 78 4.17 -16.71 9.08
CA LYS A 78 4.74 -15.80 10.08
C LYS A 78 5.56 -14.68 9.45
N THR A 79 6.04 -14.87 8.23
CA THR A 79 6.84 -13.89 7.47
C THR A 79 6.01 -13.02 6.51
N PHE A 80 4.68 -13.12 6.52
CA PHE A 80 3.82 -12.37 5.61
C PHE A 80 4.07 -10.85 5.70
N ALA A 81 4.06 -10.29 6.90
CA ALA A 81 4.27 -8.86 7.11
C ALA A 81 5.67 -8.41 6.66
N GLU A 82 6.70 -9.18 6.97
CA GLU A 82 8.08 -8.90 6.56
C GLU A 82 8.25 -8.94 5.04
N ARG A 83 7.75 -9.99 4.40
CA ARG A 83 7.86 -10.16 2.95
C ARG A 83 7.07 -9.11 2.18
N THR A 84 5.87 -8.78 2.64
CA THR A 84 5.06 -7.73 2.01
C THR A 84 5.63 -6.33 2.27
N ALA A 85 6.27 -6.08 3.41
CA ALA A 85 6.92 -4.81 3.69
C ALA A 85 8.07 -4.50 2.71
N ALA A 86 8.69 -5.52 2.11
CA ALA A 86 9.74 -5.38 1.10
C ALA A 86 9.20 -5.01 -0.29
N LEU A 87 7.89 -5.08 -0.52
CA LEU A 87 7.25 -4.75 -1.79
C LEU A 87 7.10 -3.23 -1.96
N ASP A 88 7.09 -2.78 -3.20
CA ASP A 88 6.84 -1.37 -3.55
C ASP A 88 5.36 -1.02 -3.34
N ARG A 89 5.09 -0.14 -2.37
CA ARG A 89 3.73 0.28 -2.02
C ARG A 89 3.03 1.13 -3.09
N ASN A 90 3.77 1.66 -4.05
CA ASN A 90 3.23 2.52 -5.11
C ASN A 90 2.76 1.72 -6.33
N LYS A 91 3.11 0.44 -6.42
CA LYS A 91 2.61 -0.43 -7.48
C LYS A 91 1.17 -0.85 -7.25
N THR A 92 0.53 -1.29 -8.32
CA THR A 92 -0.79 -1.92 -8.28
C THR A 92 -0.64 -3.42 -8.05
N TYR A 93 -1.37 -3.94 -7.08
CA TYR A 93 -1.39 -5.36 -6.72
C TYR A 93 -2.75 -5.97 -7.01
N LEU A 94 -2.71 -7.06 -7.76
CA LEU A 94 -3.86 -7.92 -8.03
C LEU A 94 -3.75 -9.13 -7.11
N VAL A 95 -4.58 -9.18 -6.09
CA VAL A 95 -4.49 -10.15 -5.00
C VAL A 95 -5.51 -11.25 -5.18
N ASN A 96 -5.12 -12.49 -4.99
CA ASN A 96 -6.05 -13.63 -5.02
C ASN A 96 -5.73 -14.68 -3.94
N CYS A 97 -6.77 -15.38 -3.54
CA CYS A 97 -6.67 -16.66 -2.82
C CYS A 97 -7.53 -17.71 -3.55
N ALA A 98 -7.99 -18.76 -2.86
CA ALA A 98 -8.82 -19.80 -3.49
C ALA A 98 -10.24 -19.32 -3.77
N VAL A 99 -10.92 -18.72 -2.79
CA VAL A 99 -12.35 -18.35 -2.83
C VAL A 99 -12.64 -16.91 -2.38
N GLY A 100 -11.64 -16.08 -2.24
CA GLY A 100 -11.80 -14.66 -1.94
C GLY A 100 -11.82 -14.29 -0.45
N MET A 101 -11.72 -15.22 0.49
CA MET A 101 -11.75 -14.91 1.93
C MET A 101 -10.37 -14.47 2.46
N ARG A 102 -9.33 -15.22 2.17
CA ARG A 102 -7.96 -14.89 2.59
C ARG A 102 -7.46 -13.62 1.89
N SER A 103 -7.80 -13.45 0.62
CA SER A 103 -7.43 -12.26 -0.14
C SER A 103 -8.11 -10.99 0.38
N ALA A 104 -9.36 -11.06 0.82
CA ALA A 104 -10.04 -9.93 1.49
C ALA A 104 -9.31 -9.53 2.78
N LYS A 105 -8.85 -10.50 3.57
CA LYS A 105 -8.04 -10.25 4.77
C LYS A 105 -6.66 -9.69 4.41
N ALA A 106 -6.02 -10.23 3.38
CA ALA A 106 -4.70 -9.79 2.92
C ALA A 106 -4.73 -8.34 2.43
N THR A 107 -5.73 -7.96 1.63
CA THR A 107 -5.86 -6.59 1.12
C THR A 107 -6.06 -5.57 2.24
N LYS A 108 -6.82 -5.92 3.29
CA LYS A 108 -6.94 -5.06 4.48
C LYS A 108 -5.60 -4.88 5.20
N LYS A 109 -4.81 -5.94 5.33
CA LYS A 109 -3.47 -5.84 5.93
C LYS A 109 -2.55 -4.96 5.08
N LEU A 110 -2.54 -5.16 3.77
CA LEU A 110 -1.74 -4.37 2.83
C LEU A 110 -2.16 -2.89 2.85
N GLU A 111 -3.45 -2.61 2.88
CA GLU A 111 -3.98 -1.25 3.03
C GLU A 111 -3.44 -0.58 4.30
N SER A 112 -3.48 -1.26 5.44
CA SER A 112 -2.95 -0.76 6.71
C SER A 112 -1.43 -0.53 6.68
N MET A 113 -0.71 -1.18 5.77
CA MET A 113 0.73 -1.04 5.55
C MET A 113 1.08 0.08 4.55
N GLY A 114 0.08 0.78 4.01
CA GLY A 114 0.27 1.91 3.10
C GLY A 114 0.29 1.55 1.61
N PHE A 115 -0.14 0.35 1.22
CA PHE A 115 -0.37 0.01 -0.19
C PHE A 115 -1.59 0.76 -0.71
N LYS A 116 -1.47 1.42 -1.86
CA LYS A 116 -2.47 2.37 -2.35
C LYS A 116 -3.44 1.80 -3.38
N ASN A 117 -2.98 0.87 -4.20
CA ASN A 117 -3.71 0.35 -5.34
C ASN A 117 -3.86 -1.17 -5.23
N LEU A 118 -4.98 -1.61 -4.69
CA LEU A 118 -5.25 -3.00 -4.37
C LEU A 118 -6.54 -3.47 -5.05
N TYR A 119 -6.44 -4.59 -5.76
CA TYR A 119 -7.57 -5.28 -6.37
C TYR A 119 -7.66 -6.68 -5.80
N ASP A 120 -8.83 -7.08 -5.36
CA ASP A 120 -9.12 -8.39 -4.77
C ASP A 120 -9.98 -9.20 -5.72
N LEU A 121 -9.50 -10.36 -6.16
CA LEU A 121 -10.26 -11.28 -6.98
C LEU A 121 -11.34 -11.98 -6.12
N GLY A 122 -12.56 -11.46 -6.17
CA GLY A 122 -13.68 -11.95 -5.36
C GLY A 122 -13.94 -13.45 -5.49
N PRO A 123 -14.07 -14.01 -6.72
CA PRO A 123 -14.25 -15.43 -6.93
C PRO A 123 -13.01 -16.28 -6.62
N GLY A 124 -11.86 -15.69 -6.47
CA GLY A 124 -10.59 -16.37 -6.22
C GLY A 124 -10.10 -17.23 -7.38
N PHE A 125 -9.05 -18.00 -7.11
CA PHE A 125 -8.46 -18.90 -8.11
C PHE A 125 -9.43 -19.98 -8.57
N ASP A 126 -10.35 -20.43 -7.72
CA ASP A 126 -11.38 -21.38 -8.10
C ASP A 126 -12.32 -20.80 -9.15
N GLY A 127 -12.74 -19.55 -9.00
CA GLY A 127 -13.52 -18.84 -10.01
C GLY A 127 -12.73 -18.59 -11.30
N TRP A 128 -11.45 -18.28 -11.19
CA TRP A 128 -10.53 -18.14 -12.31
C TRP A 128 -10.46 -19.42 -13.17
N LYS A 129 -10.25 -20.56 -12.51
CA LYS A 129 -10.26 -21.90 -13.19
C LYS A 129 -11.60 -22.18 -13.82
N LYS A 130 -12.70 -21.96 -13.09
CA LYS A 130 -14.06 -22.21 -13.57
C LYS A 130 -14.39 -21.37 -14.82
N ALA A 131 -13.84 -20.17 -14.93
CA ALA A 131 -13.98 -19.31 -16.11
C ALA A 131 -13.10 -19.73 -17.29
N GLY A 132 -12.31 -20.80 -17.15
CA GLY A 132 -11.44 -21.30 -18.22
C GLY A 132 -10.21 -20.43 -18.49
N LYS A 133 -9.82 -19.59 -17.57
CA LYS A 133 -8.67 -18.70 -17.73
C LYS A 133 -7.33 -19.44 -17.62
N PRO A 134 -6.23 -18.88 -18.17
CA PRO A 134 -4.93 -19.54 -18.18
C PRO A 134 -4.40 -19.87 -16.78
N ILE A 135 -3.75 -21.03 -16.66
CA ILE A 135 -3.12 -21.50 -15.42
C ILE A 135 -1.66 -21.86 -15.72
N GLU A 136 -0.78 -21.46 -14.82
CA GLU A 136 0.63 -21.84 -14.79
C GLU A 136 0.86 -22.89 -13.69
N LYS A 137 1.76 -23.82 -13.93
CA LYS A 137 2.20 -24.84 -12.95
C LYS A 137 3.68 -24.73 -12.67
#